data_347adc307475adf1349babef1f6b6f0b
#
_entry.id   347adc307475adf1349babef1f6b6f0b
#
_cell.length_a   1.000
_cell.length_b   1.000
_cell.length_c   1.000
_cell.angle_alpha   90.00
_cell.angle_beta   90.00
_cell.angle_gamma   90.00
#
_symmetry.space_group_name_H-M   'P 1'
#
loop_
_entity.id
_entity.type
_entity.pdbx_description
1 polymer ?
#
loop_
_entity_poly.entity_id
_entity_poly.type
_entity_poly.pdbx_seq_one_letter_code
_entity_poly.pdbx_strand_id
1 'polypeptide(L)'
;MDNYFLYFPVNEKEEAKDLALLNTGCTRIGKNSQYPPSAHPSHHNFGWEKGRVLQEYQLIYITRGGGLFESESCREEITEGTIILLQPGERHRYRPHPHSGWDETWVGFRGNMIDNIIRENQFMPEKAVFRVGFNETIINLFNDINRFSRSGQPGYQPVISGAILYLLGLIYSESRRDRSQAADMTETMVNKARALFRLHVDNKLSPEQVAEELHVGYSLFRKAFKKYTGIAPGQYLIGLKIEMARQLLADPNKLIKEIAYELNMGSPFYFCRLFKEKVGMTPVEYRKRVNSLRSHNER
;
A
#
# COMPACT_ATOMS: atom_id res chain seq x y z
N MET A 1 6.20 -0.87 19.60
CA MET A 1 6.16 0.55 19.22
C MET A 1 5.84 1.34 20.48
N ASP A 2 6.64 2.36 20.79
CA ASP A 2 6.32 3.30 21.87
C ASP A 2 5.21 4.21 21.41
N ASN A 3 4.31 4.62 22.32
CA ASN A 3 3.26 5.58 22.04
C ASN A 3 3.89 6.88 21.51
N TYR A 4 3.41 7.35 20.39
CA TYR A 4 3.94 8.52 19.72
C TYR A 4 2.81 9.29 19.04
N PHE A 5 2.85 10.61 19.16
CA PHE A 5 1.96 11.49 18.43
C PHE A 5 2.63 12.86 18.23
N LEU A 6 2.39 13.44 17.07
CA LEU A 6 2.90 14.73 16.66
C LEU A 6 1.77 15.55 16.06
N TYR A 7 1.66 16.80 16.50
CA TYR A 7 0.72 17.80 16.01
C TYR A 7 1.50 18.94 15.38
N PHE A 8 1.14 19.31 14.15
CA PHE A 8 1.80 20.37 13.42
C PHE A 8 1.00 21.67 13.56
N PRO A 9 1.66 22.79 13.91
CA PRO A 9 0.99 24.09 13.91
C PRO A 9 0.60 24.44 12.48
N VAL A 10 -0.64 24.81 12.28
CA VAL A 10 -1.16 25.25 11.00
C VAL A 10 -0.91 26.75 10.89
N ASN A 11 -0.18 27.17 9.85
CA ASN A 11 -0.01 28.58 9.51
C ASN A 11 -0.70 28.87 8.17
N GLU A 12 -0.92 30.16 7.83
CA GLU A 12 -1.61 30.59 6.61
C GLU A 12 -1.00 30.00 5.33
N LYS A 13 0.31 29.74 5.30
CA LYS A 13 0.99 29.12 4.15
C LYS A 13 0.68 27.62 4.02
N GLU A 14 0.37 26.97 5.12
CA GLU A 14 -0.02 25.55 5.13
C GLU A 14 -1.51 25.38 4.86
N GLU A 15 -2.33 26.37 5.23
CA GLU A 15 -3.74 26.42 4.84
C GLU A 15 -3.95 26.52 3.33
N ALA A 16 -3.03 27.18 2.64
CA ALA A 16 -3.07 27.34 1.18
C ALA A 16 -2.58 26.11 0.41
N LYS A 17 -2.09 25.07 1.09
CA LYS A 17 -1.62 23.85 0.42
C LYS A 17 -2.78 22.97 -0.03
N ASP A 18 -2.65 22.36 -1.19
CA ASP A 18 -3.62 21.40 -1.72
C ASP A 18 -3.78 20.16 -0.84
N LEU A 19 -2.73 19.80 -0.07
CA LEU A 19 -2.72 18.75 0.93
C LEU A 19 -1.70 19.07 2.03
N ALA A 20 -2.16 19.25 3.26
CA ALA A 20 -1.35 19.51 4.45
C ALA A 20 -1.50 18.42 5.50
N LEU A 21 -0.38 17.93 6.04
CA LEU A 21 -0.34 17.06 7.22
C LEU A 21 -0.61 17.90 8.46
N LEU A 22 -1.52 17.47 9.33
CA LEU A 22 -1.89 18.16 10.58
C LEU A 22 -1.43 17.41 11.82
N ASN A 23 -1.53 16.09 11.81
CA ASN A 23 -1.07 15.25 12.91
C ASN A 23 -0.81 13.82 12.44
N THR A 24 -0.04 13.10 13.21
CA THR A 24 0.20 11.69 13.00
C THR A 24 0.65 11.05 14.31
N GLY A 25 0.42 9.74 14.43
CA GLY A 25 0.87 9.02 15.60
C GLY A 25 0.51 7.56 15.59
N CYS A 26 0.91 6.90 16.67
CA CYS A 26 0.52 5.55 17.00
C CYS A 26 0.40 5.40 18.52
N THR A 27 -0.61 4.65 18.96
CA THR A 27 -0.78 4.31 20.37
C THR A 27 -1.15 2.85 20.55
N ARG A 28 -0.69 2.31 21.66
CA ARG A 28 -1.10 1.00 22.17
C ARG A 28 -1.96 1.18 23.39
N ILE A 29 -3.21 0.81 23.26
CA ILE A 29 -4.21 0.86 24.35
C ILE A 29 -4.38 -0.54 24.89
N GLY A 30 -3.97 -0.74 26.13
CA GLY A 30 -4.09 -2.03 26.83
C GLY A 30 -5.52 -2.34 27.27
N LYS A 31 -5.71 -3.55 27.78
CA LYS A 31 -6.99 -3.95 28.41
C LYS A 31 -7.31 -3.04 29.58
N ASN A 32 -8.59 -2.64 29.69
CA ASN A 32 -9.12 -1.78 30.77
C ASN A 32 -8.41 -0.43 30.92
N SER A 33 -7.66 0.02 29.89
CA SER A 33 -7.04 1.34 29.90
C SER A 33 -8.05 2.43 29.64
N GLN A 34 -7.81 3.61 30.22
CA GLN A 34 -8.61 4.80 29.92
C GLN A 34 -8.42 5.21 28.44
N TYR A 35 -9.51 5.58 27.79
CA TYR A 35 -9.49 6.06 26.41
C TYR A 35 -10.36 7.30 26.26
N PRO A 36 -9.92 8.35 25.52
CA PRO A 36 -8.57 8.51 24.95
C PRO A 36 -7.49 8.67 26.04
N PRO A 37 -6.20 8.43 25.71
CA PRO A 37 -5.10 8.69 26.65
C PRO A 37 -5.06 10.17 27.05
N SER A 38 -4.78 10.46 28.32
CA SER A 38 -4.76 11.82 28.86
C SER A 38 -3.71 12.76 28.25
N ALA A 39 -2.73 12.20 27.54
CA ALA A 39 -1.63 12.96 26.92
C ALA A 39 -2.02 13.68 25.61
N HIS A 40 -3.21 13.45 25.08
CA HIS A 40 -3.66 14.15 23.86
C HIS A 40 -4.03 15.62 24.17
N PRO A 41 -3.81 16.56 23.21
CA PRO A 41 -4.30 17.92 23.33
C PRO A 41 -5.81 17.97 23.59
N SER A 42 -6.28 19.00 24.30
CA SER A 42 -7.68 19.08 24.74
C SER A 42 -8.70 18.99 23.62
N HIS A 43 -8.39 19.51 22.42
CA HIS A 43 -9.28 19.46 21.24
C HIS A 43 -9.32 18.07 20.56
N HIS A 44 -8.38 17.19 20.87
CA HIS A 44 -8.40 15.79 20.46
C HIS A 44 -8.97 14.86 21.55
N ASN A 45 -9.11 15.35 22.79
CA ASN A 45 -9.77 14.62 23.85
C ASN A 45 -11.29 14.69 23.70
N PHE A 46 -11.95 13.59 23.93
CA PHE A 46 -13.41 13.53 23.94
C PHE A 46 -13.93 12.53 24.97
N GLY A 47 -15.06 12.85 25.54
CA GLY A 47 -15.82 11.89 26.33
C GLY A 47 -16.73 11.06 25.44
N TRP A 48 -16.91 9.80 25.79
CA TRP A 48 -17.78 8.89 25.01
C TRP A 48 -19.17 9.47 24.79
N GLU A 49 -19.76 10.12 25.80
CA GLU A 49 -21.13 10.66 25.71
C GLU A 49 -21.25 11.81 24.70
N LYS A 50 -20.27 12.70 24.68
CA LYS A 50 -20.32 13.88 23.80
C LYS A 50 -19.80 13.60 22.39
N GLY A 51 -18.82 12.70 22.24
CA GLY A 51 -18.05 12.57 21.02
C GLY A 51 -17.23 13.82 20.73
N ARG A 52 -16.77 13.97 19.48
CA ARG A 52 -16.06 15.18 18.99
C ARG A 52 -16.41 15.47 17.54
N VAL A 53 -16.07 16.68 17.10
CA VAL A 53 -16.08 17.12 15.71
C VAL A 53 -14.68 17.62 15.38
N LEU A 54 -14.06 17.08 14.33
CA LEU A 54 -12.80 17.57 13.81
C LEU A 54 -13.03 18.40 12.54
N GLN A 55 -12.12 19.34 12.25
CA GLN A 55 -12.14 20.14 11.03
C GLN A 55 -11.10 19.64 10.01
N GLU A 56 -10.81 18.34 10.08
CA GLU A 56 -9.81 17.66 9.27
C GLU A 56 -10.25 16.24 8.94
N TYR A 57 -9.70 15.68 7.88
CA TYR A 57 -9.78 14.25 7.62
C TYR A 57 -8.78 13.52 8.52
N GLN A 58 -9.15 12.34 8.99
CA GLN A 58 -8.23 11.48 9.72
C GLN A 58 -8.41 10.02 9.27
N LEU A 59 -7.32 9.38 8.89
CA LEU A 59 -7.26 7.94 8.68
C LEU A 59 -6.71 7.30 9.95
N ILE A 60 -7.46 6.37 10.53
CA ILE A 60 -7.06 5.61 11.72
C ILE A 60 -7.05 4.13 11.33
N TYR A 61 -5.90 3.48 11.42
CA TYR A 61 -5.75 2.05 11.14
C TYR A 61 -5.58 1.28 12.43
N ILE A 62 -6.47 0.32 12.67
CA ILE A 62 -6.43 -0.58 13.83
C ILE A 62 -5.64 -1.82 13.45
N THR A 63 -4.47 -1.98 14.05
CA THR A 63 -3.52 -3.06 13.72
C THR A 63 -3.61 -4.26 14.66
N ARG A 64 -4.29 -4.13 15.81
CA ARG A 64 -4.54 -5.19 16.78
C ARG A 64 -5.75 -4.84 17.64
N GLY A 65 -6.50 -5.85 18.06
CA GLY A 65 -7.64 -5.69 18.97
C GLY A 65 -8.89 -5.24 18.24
N GLY A 66 -9.80 -4.58 18.96
CA GLY A 66 -11.06 -4.15 18.40
C GLY A 66 -11.81 -3.19 19.30
N GLY A 67 -12.91 -2.65 18.79
CA GLY A 67 -13.69 -1.63 19.49
C GLY A 67 -14.93 -1.24 18.73
N LEU A 68 -15.46 -0.08 19.07
CA LEU A 68 -16.68 0.47 18.50
C LEU A 68 -16.41 1.85 17.90
N PHE A 69 -16.96 2.09 16.72
CA PHE A 69 -17.03 3.40 16.08
C PHE A 69 -18.48 3.81 15.89
N GLU A 70 -18.79 5.07 16.16
CA GLU A 70 -20.10 5.67 15.90
C GLU A 70 -19.93 7.08 15.34
N SER A 71 -20.68 7.38 14.28
CA SER A 71 -20.86 8.73 13.74
C SER A 71 -22.35 9.02 13.57
N GLU A 72 -22.68 10.17 12.99
CA GLU A 72 -24.08 10.49 12.66
C GLU A 72 -24.66 9.53 11.61
N SER A 73 -23.79 9.02 10.73
CA SER A 73 -24.18 8.20 9.59
C SER A 73 -24.13 6.70 9.86
N CYS A 74 -23.32 6.22 10.81
CA CYS A 74 -23.16 4.78 11.05
C CYS A 74 -22.71 4.42 12.48
N ARG A 75 -22.95 3.14 12.81
CA ARG A 75 -22.38 2.47 13.98
C ARG A 75 -21.78 1.14 13.54
N GLU A 76 -20.48 0.97 13.75
CA GLU A 76 -19.73 -0.17 13.23
C GLU A 76 -18.84 -0.78 14.31
N GLU A 77 -18.81 -2.09 14.33
CA GLU A 77 -17.85 -2.88 15.09
C GLU A 77 -16.50 -2.87 14.38
N ILE A 78 -15.46 -2.48 15.12
CA ILE A 78 -14.10 -2.34 14.62
C ILE A 78 -13.27 -3.54 15.04
N THR A 79 -12.58 -4.14 14.09
CA THR A 79 -11.65 -5.25 14.29
C THR A 79 -10.27 -4.89 13.76
N GLU A 80 -9.27 -5.70 14.06
CA GLU A 80 -7.96 -5.54 13.45
C GLU A 80 -8.05 -5.58 11.92
N GLY A 81 -7.18 -4.84 11.25
CA GLY A 81 -7.22 -4.69 9.79
C GLY A 81 -8.28 -3.71 9.29
N THR A 82 -8.87 -2.89 10.18
CA THR A 82 -9.86 -1.88 9.82
C THR A 82 -9.24 -0.49 9.78
N ILE A 83 -9.60 0.29 8.75
CA ILE A 83 -9.33 1.72 8.66
C ILE A 83 -10.63 2.49 8.88
N ILE A 84 -10.58 3.51 9.73
CA ILE A 84 -11.64 4.49 9.94
C ILE A 84 -11.23 5.78 9.24
N LEU A 85 -12.09 6.32 8.37
CA LEU A 85 -11.95 7.65 7.79
C LEU A 85 -12.91 8.61 8.50
N LEU A 86 -12.36 9.54 9.28
CA LEU A 86 -13.11 10.65 9.84
C LEU A 86 -13.18 11.78 8.83
N GLN A 87 -14.36 12.39 8.74
CA GLN A 87 -14.61 13.52 7.84
C GLN A 87 -14.72 14.84 8.63
N PRO A 88 -14.29 15.97 8.03
CA PRO A 88 -14.47 17.28 8.64
C PRO A 88 -15.95 17.59 8.91
N GLY A 89 -16.23 18.13 10.09
CA GLY A 89 -17.57 18.57 10.45
C GLY A 89 -18.51 17.46 10.92
N GLU A 90 -18.18 16.18 10.73
CA GLU A 90 -19.01 15.08 11.18
C GLU A 90 -18.74 14.75 12.67
N ARG A 91 -19.81 14.67 13.47
CA ARG A 91 -19.70 14.23 14.86
C ARG A 91 -19.41 12.73 14.90
N HIS A 92 -18.37 12.33 15.63
CA HIS A 92 -17.98 10.94 15.77
C HIS A 92 -17.46 10.63 17.17
N ARG A 93 -17.44 9.33 17.48
CA ARG A 93 -16.81 8.76 18.68
C ARG A 93 -16.34 7.34 18.40
N TYR A 94 -15.29 6.92 19.05
CA TYR A 94 -14.76 5.57 18.96
C TYR A 94 -13.97 5.21 20.23
N ARG A 95 -13.88 3.92 20.52
CA ARG A 95 -13.11 3.42 21.66
C ARG A 95 -12.79 1.94 21.49
N PRO A 96 -11.68 1.46 22.07
CA PRO A 96 -11.41 0.04 22.16
C PRO A 96 -12.38 -0.67 23.10
N HIS A 97 -12.56 -1.98 22.88
CA HIS A 97 -13.21 -2.81 23.88
C HIS A 97 -12.33 -2.95 25.13
N PRO A 98 -12.91 -2.82 26.34
CA PRO A 98 -12.13 -2.96 27.59
C PRO A 98 -11.38 -4.28 27.71
N HIS A 99 -11.97 -5.38 27.22
CA HIS A 99 -11.40 -6.73 27.33
C HIS A 99 -10.24 -7.00 26.36
N SER A 100 -10.13 -6.28 25.25
CA SER A 100 -9.07 -6.48 24.25
C SER A 100 -8.06 -5.33 24.18
N GLY A 101 -8.51 -4.08 24.38
CA GLY A 101 -7.77 -2.92 23.95
C GLY A 101 -7.62 -2.89 22.41
N TRP A 102 -6.77 -1.99 21.91
CA TRP A 102 -6.34 -2.00 20.51
C TRP A 102 -4.99 -1.30 20.31
N ASP A 103 -4.37 -1.54 19.16
CA ASP A 103 -3.25 -0.74 18.67
C ASP A 103 -3.73 0.05 17.46
N GLU A 104 -3.54 1.38 17.49
CA GLU A 104 -3.95 2.31 16.44
C GLU A 104 -2.78 3.12 15.91
N THR A 105 -2.79 3.40 14.62
CA THR A 105 -1.93 4.39 13.99
C THR A 105 -2.80 5.31 13.13
N TRP A 106 -2.45 6.60 13.09
CA TRP A 106 -3.28 7.56 12.38
C TRP A 106 -2.47 8.64 11.67
N VAL A 107 -3.13 9.28 10.72
CA VAL A 107 -2.69 10.48 10.04
C VAL A 107 -3.87 11.43 9.86
N GLY A 108 -3.73 12.68 10.32
CA GLY A 108 -4.68 13.77 10.14
C GLY A 108 -4.19 14.74 9.07
N PHE A 109 -5.07 15.13 8.16
CA PHE A 109 -4.71 15.96 7.01
C PHE A 109 -5.91 16.77 6.52
N ARG A 110 -5.64 17.82 5.74
CA ARG A 110 -6.64 18.61 5.04
C ARG A 110 -6.12 19.18 3.73
N GLY A 111 -6.99 19.68 2.87
CA GLY A 111 -6.64 20.41 1.66
C GLY A 111 -7.67 20.27 0.55
N ASN A 112 -7.72 21.26 -0.33
CA ASN A 112 -8.70 21.32 -1.42
C ASN A 112 -8.64 20.12 -2.36
N MET A 113 -7.44 19.56 -2.59
CA MET A 113 -7.28 18.35 -3.40
C MET A 113 -8.05 17.17 -2.78
N ILE A 114 -7.98 17.02 -1.45
CA ILE A 114 -8.67 15.93 -0.74
C ILE A 114 -10.17 16.14 -0.74
N ASP A 115 -10.62 17.39 -0.54
CA ASP A 115 -12.04 17.73 -0.62
C ASP A 115 -12.64 17.33 -1.97
N ASN A 116 -11.93 17.62 -3.06
CA ASN A 116 -12.37 17.25 -4.41
C ASN A 116 -12.39 15.72 -4.60
N ILE A 117 -11.33 15.02 -4.17
CA ILE A 117 -11.24 13.55 -4.29
C ILE A 117 -12.38 12.86 -3.53
N ILE A 118 -12.69 13.31 -2.31
CA ILE A 118 -13.69 12.67 -1.45
C ILE A 118 -15.11 13.09 -1.84
N ARG A 119 -15.37 14.40 -2.04
CA ARG A 119 -16.72 14.92 -2.34
C ARG A 119 -17.22 14.51 -3.71
N GLU A 120 -16.37 14.43 -4.71
CA GLU A 120 -16.76 14.01 -6.06
C GLU A 120 -16.96 12.50 -6.18
N ASN A 121 -16.92 11.75 -5.09
CA ASN A 121 -17.07 10.29 -5.04
C ASN A 121 -16.15 9.54 -6.02
N GLN A 122 -15.06 10.19 -6.48
CA GLN A 122 -14.16 9.60 -7.45
C GLN A 122 -13.34 8.45 -6.82
N PHE A 123 -13.04 8.55 -5.52
CA PHE A 123 -12.14 7.64 -4.83
C PHE A 123 -12.70 7.01 -3.55
N MET A 124 -13.73 7.58 -2.92
CA MET A 124 -14.19 7.07 -1.64
C MET A 124 -15.69 6.78 -1.66
N PRO A 125 -16.11 5.57 -1.28
CA PRO A 125 -17.52 5.30 -1.01
C PRO A 125 -17.98 6.11 0.22
N GLU A 126 -19.28 6.33 0.35
CA GLU A 126 -19.95 7.01 1.49
C GLU A 126 -19.81 6.26 2.82
N LYS A 127 -18.74 5.48 2.99
CA LYS A 127 -18.48 4.68 4.19
C LYS A 127 -17.34 5.29 4.98
N ALA A 128 -17.50 5.33 6.30
CA ALA A 128 -16.46 5.73 7.23
C ALA A 128 -15.48 4.57 7.58
N VAL A 129 -15.90 3.30 7.37
CA VAL A 129 -15.18 2.12 7.86
C VAL A 129 -14.82 1.18 6.71
N PHE A 130 -13.53 0.84 6.60
CA PHE A 130 -12.96 0.00 5.54
C PHE A 130 -12.21 -1.19 6.14
N ARG A 131 -12.63 -2.40 5.81
CA ARG A 131 -11.95 -3.64 6.21
C ARG A 131 -10.89 -3.99 5.16
N VAL A 132 -9.67 -3.52 5.37
CA VAL A 132 -8.55 -3.72 4.42
C VAL A 132 -7.67 -4.92 4.79
N GLY A 133 -7.94 -5.57 5.93
CA GLY A 133 -7.14 -6.66 6.45
C GLY A 133 -5.72 -6.24 6.83
N PHE A 134 -4.83 -7.22 7.02
CA PHE A 134 -3.41 -6.99 7.24
C PHE A 134 -2.73 -6.76 5.88
N ASN A 135 -2.47 -5.49 5.57
CA ASN A 135 -1.84 -5.09 4.30
C ASN A 135 -0.48 -4.44 4.60
N GLU A 136 0.61 -5.13 4.25
CA GLU A 136 1.98 -4.66 4.51
C GLU A 136 2.26 -3.28 3.88
N THR A 137 1.72 -3.01 2.71
CA THR A 137 1.92 -1.71 2.05
C THR A 137 1.27 -0.58 2.84
N ILE A 138 0.06 -0.80 3.36
CA ILE A 138 -0.64 0.17 4.22
C ILE A 138 0.16 0.40 5.51
N ILE A 139 0.62 -0.67 6.17
CA ILE A 139 1.44 -0.60 7.38
C ILE A 139 2.72 0.20 7.13
N ASN A 140 3.42 -0.11 6.04
CA ASN A 140 4.66 0.57 5.68
C ASN A 140 4.43 2.06 5.39
N LEU A 141 3.34 2.44 4.73
CA LEU A 141 3.00 3.84 4.47
C LEU A 141 2.75 4.61 5.78
N PHE A 142 2.01 4.06 6.74
CA PHE A 142 1.86 4.69 8.06
C PHE A 142 3.20 4.81 8.81
N ASN A 143 4.04 3.78 8.75
CA ASN A 143 5.37 3.81 9.34
C ASN A 143 6.27 4.86 8.68
N ASP A 144 6.23 5.00 7.37
CA ASP A 144 6.98 6.01 6.63
C ASP A 144 6.48 7.43 6.96
N ILE A 145 5.17 7.67 7.00
CA ILE A 145 4.60 8.95 7.44
C ILE A 145 5.12 9.30 8.83
N ASN A 146 5.04 8.38 9.79
CA ASN A 146 5.52 8.58 11.15
C ASN A 146 7.03 8.86 11.19
N ARG A 147 7.83 8.10 10.43
CA ARG A 147 9.29 8.27 10.35
C ARG A 147 9.69 9.63 9.77
N PHE A 148 9.11 10.02 8.64
CA PHE A 148 9.41 11.29 7.99
C PHE A 148 8.94 12.48 8.85
N SER A 149 7.79 12.35 9.51
CA SER A 149 7.27 13.37 10.43
C SER A 149 8.20 13.58 11.63
N ARG A 150 8.77 12.51 12.18
CA ARG A 150 9.73 12.58 13.29
C ARG A 150 11.06 13.20 12.88
N SER A 151 11.53 12.91 11.67
CA SER A 151 12.82 13.39 11.21
C SER A 151 12.87 14.91 11.00
N GLY A 152 11.72 15.53 10.66
CA GLY A 152 11.61 16.96 10.37
C GLY A 152 12.55 17.45 9.25
N GLN A 153 13.07 16.53 8.42
CA GLN A 153 14.03 16.89 7.38
C GLN A 153 13.39 17.78 6.30
N PRO A 154 14.11 18.72 5.72
CA PRO A 154 13.59 19.56 4.64
C PRO A 154 13.01 18.70 3.51
N GLY A 155 11.79 19.05 3.05
CA GLY A 155 11.13 18.33 1.96
C GLY A 155 10.33 17.10 2.37
N TYR A 156 10.16 16.80 3.66
CA TYR A 156 9.35 15.67 4.11
C TYR A 156 7.85 15.78 3.75
N GLN A 157 7.32 17.00 3.70
CA GLN A 157 5.88 17.22 3.47
C GLN A 157 5.39 16.69 2.12
N PRO A 158 6.02 16.94 0.96
CA PRO A 158 5.62 16.33 -0.30
C PRO A 158 5.63 14.81 -0.29
N VAL A 159 6.60 14.20 0.42
CA VAL A 159 6.68 12.74 0.57
C VAL A 159 5.46 12.22 1.33
N ILE A 160 5.10 12.87 2.44
CA ILE A 160 3.93 12.50 3.24
C ILE A 160 2.64 12.72 2.45
N SER A 161 2.51 13.84 1.72
CA SER A 161 1.35 14.09 0.86
C SER A 161 1.17 12.99 -0.18
N GLY A 162 2.26 12.55 -0.84
CA GLY A 162 2.24 11.42 -1.75
C GLY A 162 1.84 10.10 -1.06
N ALA A 163 2.31 9.85 0.15
CA ALA A 163 1.94 8.67 0.93
C ALA A 163 0.45 8.68 1.32
N ILE A 164 -0.11 9.83 1.71
CA ILE A 164 -1.55 9.97 2.01
C ILE A 164 -2.40 9.69 0.77
N LEU A 165 -2.04 10.25 -0.39
CA LEU A 165 -2.75 9.98 -1.65
C LEU A 165 -2.68 8.50 -2.03
N TYR A 166 -1.53 7.86 -1.82
CA TYR A 166 -1.38 6.44 -2.08
C TYR A 166 -2.23 5.60 -1.10
N LEU A 167 -2.28 5.95 0.20
CA LEU A 167 -3.17 5.32 1.17
C LEU A 167 -4.63 5.40 0.73
N LEU A 168 -5.11 6.59 0.35
CA LEU A 168 -6.48 6.77 -0.12
C LEU A 168 -6.78 5.91 -1.36
N GLY A 169 -5.86 5.86 -2.32
CA GLY A 169 -5.98 5.00 -3.50
C GLY A 169 -6.04 3.51 -3.16
N LEU A 170 -5.24 3.04 -2.20
CA LEU A 170 -5.28 1.65 -1.72
C LEU A 170 -6.60 1.34 -1.02
N ILE A 171 -7.05 2.21 -0.11
CA ILE A 171 -8.32 2.04 0.62
C ILE A 171 -9.49 1.95 -0.38
N TYR A 172 -9.52 2.84 -1.37
CA TYR A 172 -10.51 2.81 -2.45
C TYR A 172 -10.47 1.48 -3.22
N SER A 173 -9.29 1.04 -3.61
CA SER A 173 -9.10 -0.22 -4.34
C SER A 173 -9.61 -1.42 -3.51
N GLU A 174 -9.26 -1.48 -2.22
CA GLU A 174 -9.72 -2.55 -1.33
C GLU A 174 -11.24 -2.47 -1.09
N SER A 175 -11.82 -1.29 -0.94
CA SER A 175 -13.26 -1.12 -0.74
C SER A 175 -14.12 -1.63 -1.92
N ARG A 176 -13.54 -1.62 -3.12
CA ARG A 176 -14.18 -2.17 -4.33
C ARG A 176 -14.15 -3.69 -4.37
N ARG A 177 -13.18 -4.30 -3.69
CA ARG A 177 -13.05 -5.76 -3.62
C ARG A 177 -14.13 -6.42 -2.76
N ASP A 178 -14.62 -5.72 -1.75
CA ASP A 178 -15.62 -6.22 -0.79
C ASP A 178 -17.00 -6.59 -1.44
N ARG A 179 -17.18 -6.24 -2.70
CA ARG A 179 -18.46 -6.47 -3.42
C ARG A 179 -18.61 -7.85 -4.10
N SER A 180 -17.61 -8.73 -4.04
CA SER A 180 -17.74 -10.05 -4.66
C SER A 180 -16.99 -11.14 -3.88
N GLN A 181 -17.54 -11.62 -2.78
CA GLN A 181 -16.94 -12.69 -1.96
C GLN A 181 -16.66 -14.00 -2.74
N ALA A 182 -17.29 -14.26 -3.87
CA ALA A 182 -17.00 -15.44 -4.71
C ALA A 182 -15.88 -15.22 -5.74
N ALA A 183 -15.59 -13.97 -6.13
CA ALA A 183 -14.42 -13.61 -6.96
C ALA A 183 -13.12 -13.59 -6.13
N ASP A 184 -13.23 -13.47 -4.82
CA ASP A 184 -12.18 -13.11 -3.89
C ASP A 184 -11.11 -14.20 -3.69
N MET A 185 -11.47 -15.47 -3.57
CA MET A 185 -10.46 -16.54 -3.39
C MET A 185 -9.55 -16.71 -4.61
N THR A 186 -10.09 -16.58 -5.81
CA THR A 186 -9.32 -16.69 -7.06
C THR A 186 -8.42 -15.48 -7.24
N GLU A 187 -8.92 -14.29 -6.97
CA GLU A 187 -8.18 -13.05 -7.01
C GLU A 187 -7.03 -13.04 -6.00
N THR A 188 -7.32 -13.37 -4.76
CA THR A 188 -6.33 -13.48 -3.68
C THR A 188 -5.24 -14.48 -4.03
N MET A 189 -5.59 -15.65 -4.57
CA MET A 189 -4.64 -16.65 -5.04
C MET A 189 -3.76 -16.10 -6.16
N VAL A 190 -4.35 -15.43 -7.16
CA VAL A 190 -3.61 -14.87 -8.30
C VAL A 190 -2.68 -13.74 -7.84
N ASN A 191 -3.13 -12.88 -6.94
CA ASN A 191 -2.30 -11.78 -6.41
C ASN A 191 -1.13 -12.30 -5.58
N LYS A 192 -1.35 -13.33 -4.73
CA LYS A 192 -0.26 -14.03 -4.03
C LYS A 192 0.74 -14.65 -5.01
N ALA A 193 0.26 -15.31 -6.07
CA ALA A 193 1.12 -15.88 -7.09
C ALA A 193 1.97 -14.80 -7.79
N ARG A 194 1.38 -13.65 -8.12
CA ARG A 194 2.09 -12.51 -8.72
C ARG A 194 3.18 -11.97 -7.80
N ALA A 195 2.90 -11.88 -6.51
CA ALA A 195 3.88 -11.47 -5.50
C ALA A 195 5.03 -12.47 -5.40
N LEU A 196 4.76 -13.77 -5.32
CA LEU A 196 5.77 -14.82 -5.29
C LEU A 196 6.66 -14.79 -6.54
N PHE A 197 6.09 -14.64 -7.74
CA PHE A 197 6.85 -14.52 -8.97
C PHE A 197 7.79 -13.30 -8.99
N ARG A 198 7.33 -12.16 -8.44
CA ARG A 198 8.15 -10.94 -8.36
C ARG A 198 9.28 -11.06 -7.32
N LEU A 199 8.98 -11.61 -6.15
CA LEU A 199 9.95 -11.81 -5.07
C LEU A 199 11.06 -12.79 -5.45
N HIS A 200 10.75 -13.75 -6.32
CA HIS A 200 11.65 -14.84 -6.68
C HIS A 200 11.95 -14.91 -8.19
N VAL A 201 11.93 -13.74 -8.86
CA VAL A 201 12.13 -13.64 -10.31
C VAL A 201 13.51 -14.18 -10.77
N ASP A 202 14.52 -14.00 -9.92
CA ASP A 202 15.90 -14.48 -10.08
C ASP A 202 16.09 -15.94 -9.65
N ASN A 203 15.18 -16.50 -8.89
CA ASN A 203 15.24 -17.86 -8.37
C ASN A 203 14.68 -18.90 -9.37
N LYS A 204 14.88 -20.20 -9.04
CA LYS A 204 14.35 -21.32 -9.81
C LYS A 204 12.86 -21.58 -9.60
N LEU A 205 12.12 -20.65 -9.01
CA LEU A 205 10.71 -20.84 -8.71
C LEU A 205 9.90 -21.04 -10.00
N SER A 206 9.31 -22.24 -10.17
CA SER A 206 8.46 -22.56 -11.31
C SER A 206 6.98 -22.26 -11.00
N PRO A 207 6.14 -22.11 -12.03
CA PRO A 207 4.70 -21.97 -11.82
C PRO A 207 4.05 -23.13 -11.06
N GLU A 208 4.59 -24.33 -11.20
CA GLU A 208 4.15 -25.54 -10.50
C GLU A 208 4.45 -25.43 -9.01
N GLN A 209 5.65 -24.98 -8.64
CA GLN A 209 6.05 -24.74 -7.26
C GLN A 209 5.23 -23.64 -6.61
N VAL A 210 4.87 -22.58 -7.36
CA VAL A 210 3.96 -21.54 -6.86
C VAL A 210 2.58 -22.11 -6.58
N ALA A 211 2.05 -22.99 -7.44
CA ALA A 211 0.77 -23.64 -7.21
C ALA A 211 0.81 -24.54 -5.95
N GLU A 212 1.91 -25.26 -5.74
CA GLU A 212 2.16 -26.08 -4.55
C GLU A 212 2.20 -25.24 -3.28
N GLU A 213 2.94 -24.12 -3.29
CA GLU A 213 3.01 -23.18 -2.15
C GLU A 213 1.66 -22.56 -1.81
N LEU A 214 0.81 -22.35 -2.83
CA LEU A 214 -0.55 -21.86 -2.65
C LEU A 214 -1.56 -22.98 -2.31
N HIS A 215 -1.10 -24.23 -2.16
CA HIS A 215 -1.93 -25.41 -1.86
C HIS A 215 -3.06 -25.64 -2.87
N VAL A 216 -2.80 -25.38 -4.16
CA VAL A 216 -3.76 -25.57 -5.24
C VAL A 216 -3.18 -26.45 -6.34
N GLY A 217 -4.04 -27.28 -6.97
CA GLY A 217 -3.60 -28.07 -8.13
C GLY A 217 -3.19 -27.19 -9.30
N TYR A 218 -2.04 -27.50 -9.94
CA TYR A 218 -1.47 -26.67 -11.00
C TYR A 218 -2.43 -26.39 -12.16
N SER A 219 -3.25 -27.37 -12.55
CA SER A 219 -4.24 -27.21 -13.63
C SER A 219 -5.27 -26.13 -13.30
N LEU A 220 -5.79 -26.14 -12.06
CA LEU A 220 -6.74 -25.14 -11.57
C LEU A 220 -6.06 -23.77 -11.47
N PHE A 221 -4.88 -23.71 -10.85
CA PHE A 221 -4.08 -22.50 -10.77
C PHE A 221 -3.84 -21.86 -12.13
N ARG A 222 -3.33 -22.63 -13.11
CA ARG A 222 -3.05 -22.15 -14.46
C ARG A 222 -4.29 -21.57 -15.15
N LYS A 223 -5.44 -22.23 -15.02
CA LYS A 223 -6.71 -21.80 -15.61
C LYS A 223 -7.20 -20.50 -14.97
N ALA A 224 -7.18 -20.43 -13.64
CA ALA A 224 -7.58 -19.27 -12.88
C ALA A 224 -6.65 -18.07 -13.14
N PHE A 225 -5.35 -18.28 -13.08
CA PHE A 225 -4.35 -17.25 -13.36
C PHE A 225 -4.50 -16.66 -14.76
N LYS A 226 -4.64 -17.52 -15.80
CA LYS A 226 -4.86 -17.06 -17.17
C LYS A 226 -6.18 -16.31 -17.33
N LYS A 227 -7.26 -16.79 -16.69
CA LYS A 227 -8.56 -16.11 -16.72
C LYS A 227 -8.46 -14.70 -16.14
N TYR A 228 -7.69 -14.54 -15.06
CA TYR A 228 -7.60 -13.29 -14.32
C TYR A 228 -6.59 -12.30 -14.91
N THR A 229 -5.44 -12.79 -15.40
CA THR A 229 -4.34 -11.94 -15.91
C THR A 229 -4.30 -11.85 -17.45
N GLY A 230 -5.08 -12.65 -18.15
CA GLY A 230 -5.05 -12.77 -19.61
C GLY A 230 -3.96 -13.67 -20.14
N ILE A 231 -2.92 -13.98 -19.35
CA ILE A 231 -1.75 -14.78 -19.79
C ILE A 231 -1.46 -15.94 -18.83
N ALA A 232 -0.81 -16.99 -19.35
CA ALA A 232 -0.44 -18.13 -18.52
C ALA A 232 0.66 -17.77 -17.50
N PRO A 233 0.72 -18.44 -16.31
CA PRO A 233 1.73 -18.13 -15.27
C PRO A 233 3.17 -18.17 -15.76
N GLY A 234 3.52 -19.17 -16.60
CA GLY A 234 4.86 -19.25 -17.19
C GLY A 234 5.21 -18.08 -18.11
N GLN A 235 4.24 -17.59 -18.90
CA GLN A 235 4.42 -16.40 -19.73
C GLN A 235 4.56 -15.13 -18.89
N TYR A 236 3.83 -15.04 -17.78
CA TYR A 236 3.96 -13.96 -16.81
C TYR A 236 5.37 -13.92 -16.20
N LEU A 237 5.86 -15.07 -15.72
CA LEU A 237 7.22 -15.20 -15.18
C LEU A 237 8.30 -14.84 -16.20
N ILE A 238 8.15 -15.30 -17.44
CA ILE A 238 9.06 -14.93 -18.55
C ILE A 238 9.05 -13.41 -18.74
N GLY A 239 7.88 -12.75 -18.73
CA GLY A 239 7.78 -11.31 -18.84
C GLY A 239 8.55 -10.58 -17.73
N LEU A 240 8.43 -11.02 -16.49
CA LEU A 240 9.19 -10.48 -15.35
C LEU A 240 10.70 -10.64 -15.52
N LYS A 241 11.15 -11.84 -15.96
CA LYS A 241 12.57 -12.10 -16.22
C LYS A 241 13.15 -11.23 -17.35
N ILE A 242 12.37 -10.98 -18.39
CA ILE A 242 12.77 -10.07 -19.48
C ILE A 242 12.88 -8.62 -18.98
N GLU A 243 11.96 -8.20 -18.12
CA GLU A 243 12.02 -6.83 -17.54
C GLU A 243 13.24 -6.67 -16.60
N MET A 244 13.53 -7.67 -15.78
CA MET A 244 14.75 -7.68 -14.98
C MET A 244 16.01 -7.72 -15.86
N ALA A 245 16.00 -8.50 -16.96
CA ALA A 245 17.10 -8.52 -17.91
C ALA A 245 17.38 -7.14 -18.52
N ARG A 246 16.35 -6.35 -18.83
CA ARG A 246 16.51 -4.97 -19.31
C ARG A 246 17.26 -4.10 -18.31
N GLN A 247 16.96 -4.24 -17.00
CA GLN A 247 17.65 -3.50 -15.95
C GLN A 247 19.11 -3.94 -15.82
N LEU A 248 19.37 -5.26 -15.82
CA LEU A 248 20.73 -5.81 -15.71
C LEU A 248 21.59 -5.50 -16.94
N LEU A 249 21.00 -5.39 -18.11
CA LEU A 249 21.70 -5.02 -19.36
C LEU A 249 22.14 -3.56 -19.38
N ALA A 250 21.61 -2.71 -18.50
CA ALA A 250 22.06 -1.33 -18.35
C ALA A 250 23.45 -1.22 -17.70
N ASP A 251 23.93 -2.27 -17.03
CA ASP A 251 25.30 -2.37 -16.54
C ASP A 251 26.21 -2.85 -17.69
N PRO A 252 27.17 -2.03 -18.16
CA PRO A 252 28.07 -2.38 -19.27
C PRO A 252 29.02 -3.53 -18.90
N ASN A 253 29.35 -3.71 -17.63
CA ASN A 253 30.32 -4.70 -17.15
C ASN A 253 29.74 -6.12 -16.99
N LYS A 254 28.43 -6.23 -16.86
CA LYS A 254 27.77 -7.52 -16.63
C LYS A 254 27.67 -8.32 -17.92
N LEU A 255 28.20 -9.53 -17.94
CA LEU A 255 28.19 -10.37 -19.15
C LEU A 255 26.78 -10.89 -19.45
N ILE A 256 26.41 -10.97 -20.72
CA ILE A 256 25.09 -11.47 -21.15
C ILE A 256 24.85 -12.91 -20.67
N LYS A 257 25.91 -13.75 -20.65
CA LYS A 257 25.84 -15.11 -20.12
C LYS A 257 25.52 -15.13 -18.61
N GLU A 258 26.08 -14.19 -17.84
CA GLU A 258 25.83 -14.09 -16.42
C GLU A 258 24.37 -13.69 -16.14
N ILE A 259 23.84 -12.73 -16.90
CA ILE A 259 22.43 -12.35 -16.83
C ILE A 259 21.51 -13.55 -17.11
N ALA A 260 21.83 -14.35 -18.13
CA ALA A 260 21.04 -15.54 -18.46
C ALA A 260 21.02 -16.57 -17.32
N TYR A 261 22.16 -16.79 -16.66
CA TYR A 261 22.27 -17.72 -15.53
C TYR A 261 21.60 -17.14 -14.25
N GLU A 262 21.85 -15.88 -13.95
CA GLU A 262 21.26 -15.19 -12.80
C GLU A 262 19.72 -15.24 -12.84
N LEU A 263 19.14 -15.01 -14.00
CA LEU A 263 17.69 -15.07 -14.19
C LEU A 263 17.17 -16.50 -14.43
N ASN A 264 18.02 -17.50 -14.29
CA ASN A 264 17.66 -18.90 -14.51
C ASN A 264 16.85 -19.10 -15.81
N MET A 265 17.39 -18.60 -16.94
CA MET A 265 16.77 -18.67 -18.26
C MET A 265 17.31 -19.83 -19.13
N GLY A 266 17.81 -20.89 -18.48
CA GLY A 266 18.36 -22.05 -19.16
C GLY A 266 19.73 -21.77 -19.76
N SER A 267 19.85 -21.60 -21.07
CA SER A 267 21.11 -21.29 -21.72
C SER A 267 21.18 -19.84 -22.21
N PRO A 268 22.39 -19.23 -22.35
CA PRO A 268 22.56 -17.92 -22.97
C PRO A 268 21.96 -17.81 -24.36
N PHE A 269 22.00 -18.88 -25.14
CA PHE A 269 21.40 -18.94 -26.48
C PHE A 269 19.87 -18.82 -26.41
N TYR A 270 19.25 -19.60 -25.52
CA TYR A 270 17.79 -19.53 -25.29
C TYR A 270 17.38 -18.14 -24.81
N PHE A 271 18.15 -17.59 -23.86
CA PHE A 271 17.92 -16.22 -23.36
C PHE A 271 17.95 -15.18 -24.51
N CYS A 272 19.00 -15.18 -25.33
CA CYS A 272 19.14 -14.23 -26.44
C CYS A 272 17.99 -14.32 -27.45
N ARG A 273 17.55 -15.54 -27.76
CA ARG A 273 16.41 -15.76 -28.65
C ARG A 273 15.11 -15.24 -28.06
N LEU A 274 14.86 -15.61 -26.82
CA LEU A 274 13.63 -15.20 -26.12
C LEU A 274 13.57 -13.70 -25.88
N PHE A 275 14.69 -13.10 -25.50
CA PHE A 275 14.79 -11.64 -25.35
C PHE A 275 14.50 -10.92 -26.68
N LYS A 276 15.08 -11.38 -27.78
CA LYS A 276 14.80 -10.82 -29.12
C LYS A 276 13.33 -10.97 -29.49
N GLU A 277 12.72 -12.12 -29.21
CA GLU A 277 11.29 -12.36 -29.45
C GLU A 277 10.40 -11.38 -28.68
N LYS A 278 10.72 -11.12 -27.41
CA LYS A 278 9.89 -10.27 -26.52
C LYS A 278 10.19 -8.78 -26.64
N VAL A 279 11.40 -8.38 -27.02
CA VAL A 279 11.86 -6.97 -27.04
C VAL A 279 12.02 -6.44 -28.46
N GLY A 280 12.06 -7.32 -29.45
CA GLY A 280 12.27 -6.95 -30.86
C GLY A 280 13.75 -6.77 -31.26
N MET A 281 14.69 -6.81 -30.30
CA MET A 281 16.12 -6.68 -30.55
C MET A 281 16.93 -7.60 -29.63
N THR A 282 18.16 -7.91 -30.02
CA THR A 282 19.05 -8.75 -29.21
C THR A 282 19.50 -8.03 -27.92
N PRO A 283 19.93 -8.76 -26.87
CA PRO A 283 20.49 -8.16 -25.65
C PRO A 283 21.68 -7.23 -25.94
N VAL A 284 22.52 -7.56 -26.94
CA VAL A 284 23.67 -6.73 -27.34
C VAL A 284 23.22 -5.39 -27.94
N GLU A 285 22.27 -5.43 -28.86
CA GLU A 285 21.69 -4.22 -29.48
C GLU A 285 20.98 -3.34 -28.44
N TYR A 286 20.22 -3.96 -27.52
CA TYR A 286 19.55 -3.27 -26.44
C TYR A 286 20.54 -2.54 -25.53
N ARG A 287 21.61 -3.21 -25.09
CA ARG A 287 22.70 -2.60 -24.29
C ARG A 287 23.33 -1.40 -24.99
N LYS A 288 23.68 -1.54 -26.26
CA LYS A 288 24.27 -0.45 -27.05
C LYS A 288 23.34 0.76 -27.07
N ARG A 289 22.05 0.55 -27.30
CA ARG A 289 21.04 1.61 -27.33
C ARG A 289 20.89 2.32 -25.99
N VAL A 290 20.81 1.58 -24.89
CA VAL A 290 20.66 2.18 -23.54
C VAL A 290 21.90 2.99 -23.15
N ASN A 291 23.09 2.48 -23.43
CA ASN A 291 24.34 3.17 -23.07
C ASN A 291 24.60 4.41 -23.96
N SER A 292 24.16 4.42 -25.23
CA SER A 292 24.26 5.61 -26.09
C SER A 292 23.33 6.73 -25.61
N LEU A 293 22.14 6.42 -25.05
CA LEU A 293 21.23 7.40 -24.49
C LEU A 293 21.76 8.02 -23.19
N ARG A 294 22.48 7.27 -22.36
CA ARG A 294 23.11 7.79 -21.14
C ARG A 294 24.25 8.77 -21.44
N SER A 295 25.10 8.46 -22.41
CA SER A 295 26.22 9.33 -22.80
C SER A 295 25.78 10.66 -23.46
N HIS A 296 24.54 10.76 -23.93
CA HIS A 296 23.96 12.01 -24.45
C HIS A 296 23.36 12.91 -23.36
N ASN A 297 22.91 12.33 -22.25
CA ASN A 297 22.35 13.09 -21.11
C ASN A 297 23.42 13.62 -20.11
N GLU A 298 24.65 13.17 -20.23
CA GLU A 298 25.79 13.61 -19.40
C GLU A 298 26.65 14.71 -20.07
N ARG A 299 26.22 15.21 -21.23
CA ARG A 299 26.82 16.36 -21.91
C ARG A 299 25.87 17.55 -21.90
#